data_a7500adefb5cdc8be4f849c3d2f3fd77
#
_entry.id   a7500adefb5cdc8be4f849c3d2f3fd77
#
_cell.length_a   1.000
_cell.length_b   1.000
_cell.length_c   1.000
_cell.angle_alpha   90.00
_cell.angle_beta   90.00
_cell.angle_gamma   90.00
#
_symmetry.space_group_name_H-M   'P 1'
#
loop_
_entity.id
_entity.type
_entity.pdbx_description
1 polymer ?
#
loop_
_entity_poly.entity_id
_entity_poly.type
_entity_poly.pdbx_seq_one_letter_code
_entity_poly.pdbx_strand_id
1 'polypeptide(L)'
;MRTKKGQHGFSLVELLVVISFFSVMIVLIISATSFNSKSKNLYEERTQALLYAMEGMEAVKLMDWANLASGDYHLETVGSDWQLVAGSELINNQYNRTINISDVYRINSSNGHSYGEVIDSGGYLDPDTKKISVSIDWDSRTGDNMQELLEEYLYRWGAERFSQTDWIGGDGQAIWSDNTKFFSADSGVDYSIPGIATLQAGFLDWSQATTTANFDTVGNFDENDVYEKDGIAYLVTENNSWGPEFYILNVSDIYNPYQLGSLDIGSSVTSVVVKGNYAYISTADNVAELKIIDVSNTSNPFISSTYDLLGNDDSLDLAANETEIYIIQGSKLYSFSVDNPNPPQYLDDISVDDNATEIYLSENYVYVATQDDDKELQIIEVTNPANLSPTGQYDLPGALKGTDIFVRGTRAFISTQNNGSGAEFFIFDVSTPSTPLLLGSYEVNETVHSFSIVGPYALVGTNFLNEELVVLDVSFPQTINMVSGFDLDGYVLGMSANCSVIYAATSSNQGEFFIIYTLVLDCAYSDAGTLESSTFDAGSNEVIYNWLSWTGSQPIDTSIRFQFATSNNINGPWVYLGPDGTNSTYYTNSSYEFINYNSHLNQRYFRYKLYLNSQSEWQVPVLEELTISYSIY
;
A
#
# COMPACT_ATOMS: atom_id res chain seq x y z
N MET A 1 50.52 65.26 38.43
CA MET A 1 49.08 65.54 38.57
C MET A 1 48.33 64.26 38.59
N ARG A 2 47.80 63.82 39.75
CA ARG A 2 46.90 62.62 39.83
C ARG A 2 45.47 63.13 39.79
N THR A 3 44.75 62.76 38.72
CA THR A 3 43.31 63.03 38.59
C THR A 3 42.55 62.06 39.48
N LYS A 4 41.87 62.57 40.50
CA LYS A 4 40.89 61.84 41.31
C LYS A 4 39.67 61.51 40.41
N LYS A 5 39.39 60.22 40.17
CA LYS A 5 38.11 59.79 39.68
C LYS A 5 37.04 59.99 40.74
N GLY A 6 36.07 60.87 40.46
CA GLY A 6 34.91 61.06 41.33
C GLY A 6 34.11 59.75 41.41
N GLN A 7 33.82 59.29 42.59
CA GLN A 7 32.83 58.26 42.88
C GLN A 7 31.46 58.94 42.78
N HIS A 8 30.72 58.62 41.78
CA HIS A 8 29.28 58.94 41.70
C HIS A 8 28.56 58.00 42.66
N GLY A 9 28.07 58.50 43.77
CA GLY A 9 27.15 57.77 44.64
C GLY A 9 25.78 57.67 43.99
N PHE A 10 25.15 56.52 44.10
CA PHE A 10 23.77 56.33 43.60
C PHE A 10 22.82 57.29 44.32
N SER A 11 21.91 57.92 43.54
CA SER A 11 20.84 58.73 44.09
C SER A 11 19.82 57.82 44.80
N LEU A 12 19.25 58.33 45.90
CA LEU A 12 18.19 57.63 46.67
C LEU A 12 17.04 57.23 45.77
N VAL A 13 16.76 58.01 44.75
CA VAL A 13 15.68 57.72 43.71
C VAL A 13 16.09 56.54 42.83
N GLU A 14 17.34 56.46 42.36
CA GLU A 14 17.82 55.32 41.57
C GLU A 14 17.79 54.02 42.39
N LEU A 15 18.15 54.08 43.69
CA LEU A 15 18.04 52.92 44.56
C LEU A 15 16.60 52.47 44.75
N LEU A 16 15.63 53.37 44.90
CA LEU A 16 14.21 53.07 45.01
C LEU A 16 13.64 52.49 43.74
N VAL A 17 14.05 52.99 42.57
CA VAL A 17 13.64 52.46 41.27
C VAL A 17 14.19 51.05 41.07
N VAL A 18 15.44 50.79 41.39
CA VAL A 18 16.06 49.46 41.31
C VAL A 18 15.36 48.48 42.25
N ILE A 19 15.09 48.86 43.52
CA ILE A 19 14.37 48.01 44.48
C ILE A 19 12.96 47.70 44.00
N SER A 20 12.24 48.70 43.45
CA SER A 20 10.89 48.47 42.91
C SER A 20 10.90 47.52 41.69
N PHE A 21 11.88 47.67 40.77
CA PHE A 21 12.04 46.79 39.61
C PHE A 21 12.38 45.36 40.04
N PHE A 22 13.30 45.17 40.99
CA PHE A 22 13.61 43.85 41.54
C PHE A 22 12.43 43.23 42.27
N SER A 23 11.61 44.01 42.97
CA SER A 23 10.42 43.52 43.66
C SER A 23 9.38 43.01 42.66
N VAL A 24 9.13 43.73 41.55
CA VAL A 24 8.25 43.30 40.47
C VAL A 24 8.78 42.02 39.78
N MET A 25 10.10 41.99 39.54
CA MET A 25 10.74 40.83 38.91
C MET A 25 10.66 39.56 39.79
N ILE A 26 10.85 39.71 41.12
CA ILE A 26 10.70 38.62 42.08
C ILE A 26 9.26 38.10 42.11
N VAL A 27 8.24 39.00 42.08
CA VAL A 27 6.83 38.60 42.03
C VAL A 27 6.52 37.84 40.75
N LEU A 28 7.06 38.28 39.57
CA LEU A 28 6.90 37.61 38.31
C LEU A 28 7.54 36.21 38.31
N ILE A 29 8.76 36.08 38.87
CA ILE A 29 9.45 34.79 38.98
C ILE A 29 8.67 33.82 39.89
N ILE A 30 8.21 34.32 41.04
CA ILE A 30 7.40 33.50 41.97
C ILE A 30 6.10 33.07 41.31
N SER A 31 5.43 33.95 40.56
CA SER A 31 4.20 33.63 39.85
C SER A 31 4.44 32.60 38.73
N ALA A 32 5.52 32.77 37.95
CA ALA A 32 5.90 31.83 36.89
C ALA A 32 6.28 30.44 37.44
N THR A 33 7.05 30.40 38.52
CA THR A 33 7.44 29.14 39.18
C THR A 33 6.24 28.45 39.83
N SER A 34 5.32 29.20 40.44
CA SER A 34 4.07 28.67 40.97
C SER A 34 3.16 28.11 39.86
N PHE A 35 3.04 28.83 38.74
CA PHE A 35 2.28 28.35 37.59
C PHE A 35 2.89 27.07 36.99
N ASN A 36 4.19 27.02 36.77
CA ASN A 36 4.87 25.83 36.27
C ASN A 36 4.73 24.64 37.23
N SER A 37 4.82 24.87 38.53
CA SER A 37 4.67 23.83 39.55
C SER A 37 3.21 23.29 39.56
N LYS A 38 2.21 24.17 39.46
CA LYS A 38 0.79 23.77 39.36
C LYS A 38 0.53 22.97 38.08
N SER A 39 1.01 23.42 36.94
CA SER A 39 0.88 22.72 35.67
C SER A 39 1.52 21.33 35.69
N LYS A 40 2.72 21.23 36.26
CA LYS A 40 3.42 19.95 36.40
C LYS A 40 2.66 18.98 37.30
N ASN A 41 2.18 19.43 38.45
CA ASN A 41 1.42 18.60 39.39
C ASN A 41 0.11 18.12 38.73
N LEU A 42 -0.58 19.01 38.04
CA LEU A 42 -1.83 18.64 37.32
C LEU A 42 -1.58 17.61 36.21
N TYR A 43 -0.47 17.76 35.50
CA TYR A 43 -0.08 16.77 34.47
C TYR A 43 0.26 15.41 35.09
N GLU A 44 1.00 15.40 36.22
CA GLU A 44 1.31 14.15 36.95
C GLU A 44 0.03 13.47 37.47
N GLU A 45 -0.90 14.21 38.06
CA GLU A 45 -2.17 13.70 38.55
C GLU A 45 -3.02 13.13 37.42
N ARG A 46 -3.12 13.84 36.30
CA ARG A 46 -3.86 13.39 35.12
C ARG A 46 -3.24 12.13 34.49
N THR A 47 -1.92 12.08 34.41
CA THR A 47 -1.21 10.89 33.90
C THR A 47 -1.48 9.68 34.81
N GLN A 48 -1.49 9.88 36.12
CA GLN A 48 -1.80 8.81 37.07
C GLN A 48 -3.25 8.35 36.98
N ALA A 49 -4.20 9.27 36.80
CA ALA A 49 -5.62 8.95 36.57
C ALA A 49 -5.80 8.14 35.29
N LEU A 50 -5.14 8.53 34.22
CA LEU A 50 -5.17 7.78 32.95
C LEU A 50 -4.61 6.36 33.10
N LEU A 51 -3.52 6.18 33.86
CA LEU A 51 -2.97 4.85 34.12
C LEU A 51 -3.96 3.97 34.90
N TYR A 52 -4.67 4.52 35.89
CA TYR A 52 -5.71 3.78 36.61
C TYR A 52 -6.93 3.47 35.72
N ALA A 53 -7.28 4.38 34.82
CA ALA A 53 -8.33 4.12 33.84
C ALA A 53 -7.94 2.99 32.87
N MET A 54 -6.72 2.99 32.37
CA MET A 54 -6.17 1.93 31.50
C MET A 54 -6.11 0.59 32.23
N GLU A 55 -5.65 0.56 33.49
CA GLU A 55 -5.65 -0.65 34.32
C GLU A 55 -7.08 -1.22 34.43
N GLY A 56 -8.08 -0.36 34.72
CA GLY A 56 -9.48 -0.76 34.78
C GLY A 56 -9.99 -1.33 33.48
N MET A 57 -9.68 -0.70 32.38
CA MET A 57 -10.06 -1.16 31.02
C MET A 57 -9.46 -2.52 30.69
N GLU A 58 -8.14 -2.68 30.90
CA GLU A 58 -7.44 -3.94 30.60
C GLU A 58 -7.93 -5.09 31.52
N ALA A 59 -8.24 -4.81 32.77
CA ALA A 59 -8.80 -5.83 33.68
C ALA A 59 -10.15 -6.34 33.16
N VAL A 60 -11.02 -5.47 32.69
CA VAL A 60 -12.34 -5.87 32.13
C VAL A 60 -12.18 -6.69 30.85
N LYS A 61 -11.22 -6.34 29.99
CA LYS A 61 -10.94 -7.10 28.75
C LYS A 61 -10.52 -8.56 29.00
N LEU A 62 -9.92 -8.84 30.13
CA LEU A 62 -9.48 -10.18 30.52
C LEU A 62 -10.59 -11.01 31.17
N MET A 63 -11.74 -10.44 31.43
CA MET A 63 -12.85 -11.13 32.09
C MET A 63 -13.71 -11.93 31.12
N ASP A 64 -14.32 -12.99 31.63
CA ASP A 64 -15.27 -13.76 30.86
C ASP A 64 -16.52 -12.92 30.56
N TRP A 65 -17.01 -12.98 29.32
CA TRP A 65 -18.19 -12.24 28.85
C TRP A 65 -19.43 -12.41 29.76
N ALA A 66 -19.63 -13.61 30.31
CA ALA A 66 -20.72 -13.92 31.21
C ALA A 66 -20.74 -13.05 32.49
N ASN A 67 -19.61 -12.46 32.85
CA ASN A 67 -19.46 -11.62 34.04
C ASN A 67 -19.64 -10.12 33.74
N LEU A 68 -19.87 -9.73 32.46
CA LEU A 68 -20.00 -8.35 32.02
C LEU A 68 -21.47 -7.89 31.97
N ALA A 69 -22.18 -7.97 33.09
CA ALA A 69 -23.51 -7.42 33.19
C ALA A 69 -23.49 -5.88 33.19
N SER A 70 -24.56 -5.24 32.67
CA SER A 70 -24.67 -3.78 32.67
C SER A 70 -24.79 -3.23 34.10
N GLY A 71 -24.02 -2.18 34.41
CA GLY A 71 -23.98 -1.57 35.75
C GLY A 71 -22.71 -0.82 36.04
N ASP A 72 -22.60 -0.27 37.26
CA ASP A 72 -21.40 0.41 37.76
C ASP A 72 -20.64 -0.51 38.72
N TYR A 73 -19.35 -0.62 38.47
CA TYR A 73 -18.48 -1.57 39.15
C TYR A 73 -17.13 -0.94 39.54
N HIS A 74 -16.44 -1.63 40.46
CA HIS A 74 -15.03 -1.46 40.73
C HIS A 74 -14.32 -2.83 40.69
N LEU A 75 -13.01 -2.81 40.72
CA LEU A 75 -12.17 -4.01 40.68
C LEU A 75 -11.81 -4.49 42.08
N GLU A 76 -12.01 -5.77 42.34
CA GLU A 76 -11.41 -6.48 43.47
C GLU A 76 -10.57 -7.66 43.01
N THR A 77 -9.52 -7.98 43.76
CA THR A 77 -8.69 -9.16 43.48
C THR A 77 -9.11 -10.33 44.35
N VAL A 78 -9.45 -11.47 43.74
CA VAL A 78 -9.73 -12.71 44.44
C VAL A 78 -8.73 -13.77 43.99
N GLY A 79 -7.72 -13.99 44.85
CA GLY A 79 -6.55 -14.82 44.45
C GLY A 79 -5.67 -14.10 43.46
N SER A 80 -5.56 -14.66 42.25
CA SER A 80 -4.80 -14.04 41.10
C SER A 80 -5.72 -13.31 40.13
N ASP A 81 -7.03 -13.38 40.28
CA ASP A 81 -7.99 -12.96 39.28
C ASP A 81 -8.73 -11.68 39.68
N TRP A 82 -9.07 -10.86 38.70
CA TRP A 82 -9.91 -9.69 38.89
C TRP A 82 -11.39 -10.06 38.91
N GLN A 83 -12.14 -9.38 39.79
CA GLN A 83 -13.60 -9.47 39.82
C GLN A 83 -14.23 -8.09 39.81
N LEU A 84 -15.42 -7.98 39.19
CA LEU A 84 -16.27 -6.80 39.22
C LEU A 84 -17.19 -6.84 40.45
N VAL A 85 -17.08 -5.81 41.24
CA VAL A 85 -17.96 -5.62 42.44
C VAL A 85 -18.73 -4.31 42.25
N ALA A 86 -20.00 -4.30 42.56
CA ALA A 86 -20.86 -3.14 42.34
C ALA A 86 -20.38 -1.91 43.12
N GLY A 87 -20.39 -0.75 42.47
CA GLY A 87 -19.99 0.53 43.04
C GLY A 87 -18.66 1.08 42.50
N SER A 88 -18.04 1.96 43.27
CA SER A 88 -16.75 2.59 42.94
C SER A 88 -15.68 2.29 43.98
N GLU A 89 -14.41 2.44 43.67
CA GLU A 89 -13.30 2.26 44.60
C GLU A 89 -12.45 3.53 44.73
N LEU A 90 -11.90 3.74 45.91
CA LEU A 90 -11.01 4.85 46.20
C LEU A 90 -9.55 4.37 46.18
N ILE A 91 -8.82 4.71 45.14
CA ILE A 91 -7.41 4.35 44.95
C ILE A 91 -6.51 5.40 45.60
N ASN A 92 -5.59 4.97 46.46
CA ASN A 92 -4.63 5.81 47.17
C ASN A 92 -5.25 6.99 47.92
N ASN A 93 -6.48 6.85 48.41
CA ASN A 93 -7.26 7.89 49.09
C ASN A 93 -7.40 9.22 48.30
N GLN A 94 -7.27 9.16 46.98
CA GLN A 94 -7.31 10.34 46.11
C GLN A 94 -8.17 10.15 44.86
N TYR A 95 -8.08 9.01 44.20
CA TYR A 95 -8.71 8.75 42.91
C TYR A 95 -9.90 7.82 43.10
N ASN A 96 -11.08 8.25 42.71
CA ASN A 96 -12.27 7.41 42.73
C ASN A 96 -12.52 6.81 41.34
N ARG A 97 -12.34 5.49 41.22
CA ARG A 97 -12.55 4.77 39.95
C ARG A 97 -13.94 4.16 39.90
N THR A 98 -14.64 4.38 38.81
CA THR A 98 -15.89 3.72 38.48
C THR A 98 -15.78 3.11 37.07
N ILE A 99 -16.15 1.84 36.96
CA ILE A 99 -16.23 1.12 35.69
C ILE A 99 -17.70 0.94 35.37
N ASN A 100 -18.18 1.64 34.35
CA ASN A 100 -19.55 1.46 33.85
C ASN A 100 -19.53 0.49 32.69
N ILE A 101 -20.34 -0.54 32.75
CA ILE A 101 -20.62 -1.47 31.64
C ILE A 101 -22.04 -1.20 31.19
N SER A 102 -22.23 -0.89 29.94
CA SER A 102 -23.54 -0.62 29.36
C SER A 102 -23.76 -1.42 28.07
N ASP A 103 -25.03 -1.71 27.83
CA ASP A 103 -25.49 -2.34 26.61
C ASP A 103 -25.34 -1.37 25.45
N VAL A 104 -25.05 -1.91 24.29
CA VAL A 104 -24.90 -1.14 23.04
C VAL A 104 -26.15 -1.32 22.20
N TYR A 105 -26.64 -0.23 21.66
CA TYR A 105 -27.77 -0.22 20.72
C TYR A 105 -27.29 0.28 19.36
N ARG A 106 -27.90 -0.26 18.30
CA ARG A 106 -27.58 0.13 16.90
C ARG A 106 -28.82 0.59 16.18
N ILE A 107 -28.62 1.51 15.24
CA ILE A 107 -29.73 2.06 14.44
C ILE A 107 -30.27 1.02 13.49
N ASN A 108 -31.61 0.95 13.42
CA ASN A 108 -32.38 0.08 12.54
C ASN A 108 -33.16 0.85 11.44
N SER A 109 -32.96 2.13 11.29
CA SER A 109 -33.65 2.95 10.28
C SER A 109 -32.85 4.16 9.83
N SER A 110 -33.05 4.57 8.58
CA SER A 110 -32.27 5.58 7.85
C SER A 110 -32.58 7.05 8.21
N ASN A 111 -33.00 7.37 9.40
CA ASN A 111 -33.33 8.76 9.81
C ASN A 111 -32.08 9.65 10.01
N GLY A 112 -31.25 9.75 8.98
CA GLY A 112 -30.09 10.66 8.95
C GLY A 112 -28.80 10.11 9.57
N HIS A 113 -28.79 8.85 9.96
CA HIS A 113 -27.64 8.12 10.48
C HIS A 113 -27.30 6.93 9.60
N SER A 114 -26.07 6.45 9.67
CA SER A 114 -25.66 5.23 8.98
C SER A 114 -26.28 4.00 9.65
N TYR A 115 -26.71 3.03 8.87
CA TYR A 115 -27.26 1.78 9.37
C TYR A 115 -26.21 1.03 10.21
N GLY A 116 -26.59 0.51 11.39
CA GLY A 116 -25.66 -0.15 12.31
C GLY A 116 -24.84 0.79 13.19
N GLU A 117 -24.98 2.11 13.02
CA GLU A 117 -24.31 3.10 13.88
C GLU A 117 -24.72 2.90 15.34
N VAL A 118 -23.74 3.02 16.22
CA VAL A 118 -23.97 2.91 17.68
C VAL A 118 -24.69 4.14 18.17
N ILE A 119 -25.74 3.91 18.96
CA ILE A 119 -26.55 4.96 19.62
C ILE A 119 -26.75 4.60 21.08
N ASP A 120 -27.03 5.62 21.89
CA ASP A 120 -27.26 5.43 23.34
C ASP A 120 -28.61 4.77 23.69
N SER A 121 -29.61 4.89 22.81
CA SER A 121 -30.94 4.27 23.01
C SER A 121 -31.81 4.35 21.75
N GLY A 122 -32.83 3.50 21.67
CA GLY A 122 -33.89 3.57 20.64
C GLY A 122 -33.62 2.77 19.36
N GLY A 123 -32.53 2.01 19.30
CA GLY A 123 -32.22 1.03 18.27
C GLY A 123 -32.52 -0.42 18.71
N TYR A 124 -31.93 -1.39 18.02
CA TYR A 124 -31.89 -2.77 18.47
C TYR A 124 -30.69 -3.01 19.39
N LEU A 125 -30.88 -3.83 20.41
CA LEU A 125 -29.79 -4.24 21.31
C LEU A 125 -28.75 -5.06 20.53
N ASP A 126 -27.48 -4.71 20.69
CA ASP A 126 -26.38 -5.53 20.22
C ASP A 126 -25.86 -6.42 21.37
N PRO A 127 -26.22 -7.70 21.41
CA PRO A 127 -25.94 -8.56 22.57
C PRO A 127 -24.44 -8.94 22.66
N ASP A 128 -23.69 -8.75 21.60
CA ASP A 128 -22.27 -9.13 21.51
C ASP A 128 -21.31 -7.94 21.60
N THR A 129 -21.86 -6.76 21.91
CA THR A 129 -21.05 -5.56 22.17
C THR A 129 -21.43 -4.95 23.51
N LYS A 130 -20.43 -4.61 24.30
CA LYS A 130 -20.58 -3.79 25.51
C LYS A 130 -19.78 -2.52 25.39
N LYS A 131 -20.32 -1.40 25.84
CA LYS A 131 -19.56 -0.19 26.04
C LYS A 131 -19.01 -0.22 27.47
N ILE A 132 -17.69 -0.11 27.56
CA ILE A 132 -16.98 -0.01 28.83
C ILE A 132 -16.53 1.44 28.97
N SER A 133 -16.91 2.09 30.04
CA SER A 133 -16.50 3.45 30.36
C SER A 133 -15.83 3.43 31.74
N VAL A 134 -14.55 3.77 31.79
CA VAL A 134 -13.80 3.86 33.05
C VAL A 134 -13.61 5.33 33.39
N SER A 135 -14.24 5.81 34.43
CA SER A 135 -14.07 7.16 34.95
C SER A 135 -13.18 7.15 36.19
N ILE A 136 -12.28 8.13 36.25
CA ILE A 136 -11.45 8.43 37.41
C ILE A 136 -11.75 9.86 37.81
N ASP A 137 -12.33 10.01 38.99
CA ASP A 137 -12.65 11.32 39.56
C ASP A 137 -11.71 11.60 40.74
N TRP A 138 -11.16 12.84 40.80
CA TRP A 138 -10.30 13.24 41.92
C TRP A 138 -10.35 14.74 42.19
N ASP A 139 -10.07 15.12 43.40
CA ASP A 139 -9.80 16.51 43.76
C ASP A 139 -8.32 16.80 43.52
N SER A 140 -8.04 17.74 42.62
CA SER A 140 -6.66 18.16 42.37
C SER A 140 -6.07 18.84 43.61
N ARG A 141 -4.75 18.85 43.73
CA ARG A 141 -4.04 19.58 44.79
C ARG A 141 -4.34 21.10 44.80
N THR A 142 -4.94 21.60 43.73
CA THR A 142 -5.41 22.98 43.61
C THR A 142 -6.84 23.19 44.07
N GLY A 143 -7.55 22.09 44.41
CA GLY A 143 -8.93 22.10 44.86
C GLY A 143 -9.99 22.08 43.78
N ASP A 144 -9.57 21.79 42.52
CA ASP A 144 -10.50 21.65 41.40
C ASP A 144 -10.92 20.17 41.24
N ASN A 145 -12.21 19.91 41.04
CA ASN A 145 -12.68 18.56 40.71
C ASN A 145 -12.25 18.22 39.28
N MET A 146 -11.57 17.11 39.14
CA MET A 146 -11.04 16.61 37.88
C MET A 146 -11.65 15.25 37.58
N GLN A 147 -11.79 14.97 36.27
CA GLN A 147 -12.22 13.67 35.77
C GLN A 147 -11.40 13.28 34.55
N GLU A 148 -11.03 12.02 34.47
CA GLU A 148 -10.53 11.37 33.24
C GLU A 148 -11.48 10.24 32.90
N LEU A 149 -11.89 10.18 31.63
CA LEU A 149 -12.81 9.18 31.11
C LEU A 149 -12.15 8.43 29.96
N LEU A 150 -12.11 7.12 30.06
CA LEU A 150 -11.68 6.23 28.98
C LEU A 150 -12.88 5.37 28.56
N GLU A 151 -13.20 5.39 27.27
CA GLU A 151 -14.32 4.60 26.74
C GLU A 151 -13.83 3.67 25.64
N GLU A 152 -14.32 2.45 25.63
CA GLU A 152 -14.02 1.45 24.62
C GLU A 152 -15.21 0.51 24.43
N TYR A 153 -15.32 -0.06 23.23
CA TYR A 153 -16.30 -1.10 22.95
C TYR A 153 -15.64 -2.46 23.03
N LEU A 154 -16.17 -3.32 23.88
CA LEU A 154 -15.72 -4.71 24.03
C LEU A 154 -16.67 -5.62 23.26
N TYR A 155 -16.11 -6.42 22.38
CA TYR A 155 -16.84 -7.41 21.59
C TYR A 155 -16.69 -8.80 22.24
N ARG A 156 -17.71 -9.63 22.14
CA ARG A 156 -17.72 -10.96 22.73
C ARG A 156 -16.61 -11.84 22.16
N TRP A 157 -15.69 -12.28 23.02
CA TRP A 157 -14.57 -13.17 22.68
C TRP A 157 -15.03 -14.62 22.50
N GLY A 158 -15.98 -14.92 21.73
CA GLY A 158 -16.54 -16.23 21.46
C GLY A 158 -17.28 -16.19 20.15
N ALA A 159 -17.15 -15.06 19.41
CA ALA A 159 -17.63 -15.01 18.07
C ALA A 159 -16.80 -15.95 17.21
N GLU A 160 -17.47 -16.88 16.57
CA GLU A 160 -16.88 -17.71 15.54
C GLU A 160 -16.50 -16.83 14.35
N ARG A 161 -15.50 -17.26 13.60
CA ARG A 161 -15.07 -16.57 12.39
C ARG A 161 -15.03 -17.53 11.24
N PHE A 162 -15.62 -17.12 10.16
CA PHE A 162 -15.38 -17.70 8.85
C PHE A 162 -14.37 -16.82 8.14
N SER A 163 -13.27 -17.39 7.65
CA SER A 163 -12.31 -16.70 6.79
C SER A 163 -12.15 -17.47 5.49
N GLN A 164 -12.25 -16.74 4.38
CA GLN A 164 -11.99 -17.22 3.03
C GLN A 164 -10.69 -16.60 2.55
N THR A 165 -9.63 -17.40 2.45
CA THR A 165 -8.32 -17.02 1.90
C THR A 165 -7.95 -17.85 0.68
N ASP A 166 -8.63 -18.97 0.48
CA ASP A 166 -8.44 -19.85 -0.65
C ASP A 166 -9.51 -19.60 -1.70
N TRP A 167 -9.13 -18.90 -2.76
CA TRP A 167 -10.00 -18.50 -3.86
C TRP A 167 -9.95 -19.44 -5.06
N ILE A 168 -9.06 -20.45 -5.05
CA ILE A 168 -9.02 -21.44 -6.13
C ILE A 168 -10.31 -22.26 -6.13
N GLY A 169 -10.91 -22.45 -7.29
CA GLY A 169 -12.01 -23.36 -7.49
C GLY A 169 -11.66 -24.81 -7.09
N GLY A 170 -12.61 -25.64 -6.85
CA GLY A 170 -12.42 -27.05 -6.47
C GLY A 170 -13.25 -27.46 -5.27
N ASP A 171 -12.77 -28.46 -4.53
CA ASP A 171 -13.50 -29.02 -3.38
C ASP A 171 -13.71 -27.97 -2.30
N GLY A 172 -14.92 -27.93 -1.73
CA GLY A 172 -15.29 -27.04 -0.65
C GLY A 172 -14.43 -27.24 0.61
N GLN A 173 -14.29 -26.18 1.38
CA GLN A 173 -13.67 -26.25 2.70
C GLN A 173 -14.51 -27.15 3.64
N ALA A 174 -13.91 -27.71 4.69
CA ALA A 174 -14.54 -28.67 5.58
C ALA A 174 -15.85 -28.20 6.25
N ILE A 175 -16.08 -26.89 6.30
CA ILE A 175 -17.24 -26.24 6.87
C ILE A 175 -18.33 -25.88 5.84
N TRP A 176 -18.13 -26.21 4.58
CA TRP A 176 -19.08 -25.93 3.50
C TRP A 176 -20.02 -27.12 3.29
N SER A 177 -21.27 -26.83 3.03
CA SER A 177 -22.26 -27.86 2.78
C SER A 177 -22.23 -28.44 1.36
N ASP A 178 -21.48 -27.78 0.47
CA ASP A 178 -21.37 -28.13 -0.95
C ASP A 178 -19.97 -28.66 -1.29
N ASN A 179 -19.87 -29.46 -2.34
CA ASN A 179 -18.58 -30.00 -2.83
C ASN A 179 -17.75 -28.96 -3.60
N THR A 180 -18.27 -27.76 -3.79
CA THR A 180 -17.60 -26.67 -4.51
C THR A 180 -17.50 -25.43 -3.62
N LYS A 181 -16.45 -24.64 -3.75
CA LYS A 181 -16.29 -23.40 -2.98
C LYS A 181 -17.23 -22.29 -3.44
N PHE A 182 -17.58 -22.28 -4.70
CA PHE A 182 -18.42 -21.27 -5.31
C PHE A 182 -19.63 -21.91 -5.97
N PHE A 183 -20.79 -21.33 -5.75
CA PHE A 183 -22.04 -21.74 -6.39
C PHE A 183 -22.09 -21.27 -7.84
N SER A 184 -21.66 -20.02 -8.07
CA SER A 184 -21.51 -19.46 -9.40
C SER A 184 -20.44 -18.37 -9.42
N ALA A 185 -19.77 -18.25 -10.55
CA ALA A 185 -18.95 -17.10 -10.91
C ALA A 185 -19.25 -16.77 -12.37
N ASP A 186 -19.29 -15.49 -12.69
CA ASP A 186 -19.34 -15.09 -14.11
C ASP A 186 -17.93 -15.07 -14.72
N SER A 187 -17.86 -14.90 -16.02
CA SER A 187 -16.59 -14.88 -16.75
C SER A 187 -15.73 -13.62 -16.45
N GLY A 188 -16.23 -12.71 -15.63
CA GLY A 188 -15.50 -11.49 -15.27
C GLY A 188 -14.62 -11.64 -14.05
N VAL A 189 -14.66 -12.76 -13.31
CA VAL A 189 -13.85 -13.00 -12.13
C VAL A 189 -12.80 -14.06 -12.40
N ASP A 190 -11.55 -13.73 -12.14
CA ASP A 190 -10.45 -14.69 -12.03
C ASP A 190 -10.26 -15.11 -10.57
N TYR A 191 -10.45 -16.39 -10.31
CA TYR A 191 -10.19 -17.08 -9.04
C TYR A 191 -9.28 -18.30 -9.25
N SER A 192 -8.57 -18.34 -10.36
CA SER A 192 -7.59 -19.40 -10.65
C SER A 192 -6.25 -19.18 -9.97
N ILE A 193 -6.00 -17.96 -9.50
CA ILE A 193 -4.75 -17.57 -8.84
C ILE A 193 -4.83 -17.91 -7.35
N PRO A 194 -3.87 -18.70 -6.80
CA PRO A 194 -3.87 -19.02 -5.37
C PRO A 194 -3.86 -17.77 -4.48
N GLY A 195 -4.75 -17.74 -3.51
CA GLY A 195 -4.81 -16.69 -2.50
C GLY A 195 -5.50 -15.39 -2.89
N ILE A 196 -5.95 -15.23 -4.15
CA ILE A 196 -6.63 -14.01 -4.58
C ILE A 196 -7.85 -14.28 -5.45
N ALA A 197 -8.83 -13.36 -5.41
CA ALA A 197 -9.87 -13.20 -6.43
C ALA A 197 -9.77 -11.80 -7.03
N THR A 198 -9.77 -11.70 -8.35
CA THR A 198 -9.61 -10.46 -9.10
C THR A 198 -10.50 -10.45 -10.34
N LEU A 199 -10.45 -9.39 -11.13
CA LEU A 199 -11.12 -9.37 -12.43
C LEU A 199 -10.36 -10.24 -13.44
N GLN A 200 -11.13 -10.93 -14.28
CA GLN A 200 -10.58 -11.77 -15.34
C GLN A 200 -9.77 -10.89 -16.30
N ALA A 201 -8.51 -11.24 -16.50
CA ALA A 201 -7.72 -10.68 -17.57
C ALA A 201 -8.29 -11.15 -18.93
N GLY A 202 -8.23 -10.28 -19.91
CA GLY A 202 -8.50 -10.67 -21.30
C GLY A 202 -7.57 -11.83 -21.71
N PHE A 203 -8.02 -12.64 -22.63
CA PHE A 203 -7.23 -13.75 -23.14
C PHE A 203 -6.12 -13.22 -24.07
N LEU A 204 -4.86 -13.39 -23.67
CA LEU A 204 -3.67 -13.04 -24.43
C LEU A 204 -3.07 -14.34 -25.00
N ASP A 205 -3.01 -14.45 -26.31
CA ASP A 205 -2.36 -15.61 -26.97
C ASP A 205 -0.96 -15.23 -27.49
N TRP A 206 -0.01 -15.23 -26.57
CA TRP A 206 1.40 -14.94 -26.91
C TRP A 206 2.04 -15.96 -27.85
N SER A 207 1.43 -17.15 -28.03
CA SER A 207 1.91 -18.14 -28.99
C SER A 207 1.72 -17.70 -30.45
N GLN A 208 0.87 -16.68 -30.68
CA GLN A 208 0.60 -16.11 -32.01
C GLN A 208 1.11 -14.67 -32.15
N ALA A 209 1.87 -14.17 -31.17
CA ALA A 209 2.42 -12.83 -31.24
C ALA A 209 3.46 -12.71 -32.37
N THR A 210 3.55 -11.53 -32.95
CA THR A 210 4.45 -11.23 -34.07
C THR A 210 5.04 -9.84 -33.93
N THR A 211 6.29 -9.66 -34.35
CA THR A 211 6.87 -8.34 -34.58
C THR A 211 6.10 -7.64 -35.70
N THR A 212 5.52 -6.48 -35.41
CA THR A 212 4.71 -5.71 -36.38
C THR A 212 5.51 -4.63 -37.08
N ALA A 213 6.42 -4.00 -36.37
CA ALA A 213 7.28 -2.95 -36.89
C ALA A 213 8.55 -2.83 -36.04
N ASN A 214 9.55 -2.16 -36.63
CA ASN A 214 10.71 -1.65 -35.90
C ASN A 214 10.94 -0.19 -36.29
N PHE A 215 11.72 0.51 -35.48
CA PHE A 215 12.20 1.85 -35.77
C PHE A 215 13.72 1.88 -35.55
N ASP A 216 14.46 2.40 -36.54
CA ASP A 216 15.90 2.49 -36.54
C ASP A 216 16.27 3.93 -36.16
N THR A 217 16.97 4.11 -35.04
CA THR A 217 17.46 5.41 -34.61
C THR A 217 18.69 5.85 -35.37
N VAL A 218 19.11 7.10 -35.21
CA VAL A 218 20.28 7.59 -35.93
C VAL A 218 21.57 7.15 -35.23
N GLY A 219 22.26 6.20 -35.80
CA GLY A 219 23.51 5.66 -35.26
C GLY A 219 23.44 4.14 -35.10
N ASN A 220 24.40 3.52 -34.47
CA ASN A 220 24.43 2.09 -34.14
C ASN A 220 24.73 1.99 -32.63
N PHE A 221 23.78 2.42 -31.79
CA PHE A 221 23.94 2.49 -30.35
C PHE A 221 22.77 1.80 -29.67
N ASP A 222 23.00 1.26 -28.52
CA ASP A 222 21.99 0.54 -27.76
C ASP A 222 20.91 1.50 -27.23
N GLU A 223 19.66 1.18 -27.41
CA GLU A 223 18.54 1.79 -26.68
C GLU A 223 18.48 1.23 -25.28
N ASN A 224 18.49 2.13 -24.28
CA ASN A 224 18.54 1.73 -22.89
C ASN A 224 17.14 1.50 -22.30
N ASP A 225 16.17 2.36 -22.64
CA ASP A 225 14.84 2.29 -22.05
C ASP A 225 13.77 2.88 -22.96
N VAL A 226 12.52 2.48 -22.75
CA VAL A 226 11.34 2.98 -23.43
C VAL A 226 10.15 3.12 -22.48
N TYR A 227 9.46 4.25 -22.55
CA TYR A 227 8.22 4.50 -21.84
C TYR A 227 7.11 4.82 -22.84
N GLU A 228 6.05 4.01 -22.87
CA GLU A 228 4.88 4.27 -23.71
C GLU A 228 3.73 4.87 -22.89
N LYS A 229 3.08 5.88 -23.46
CA LYS A 229 1.87 6.48 -22.91
C LYS A 229 0.99 7.06 -24.02
N ASP A 230 -0.27 6.66 -24.04
CA ASP A 230 -1.31 7.22 -24.91
C ASP A 230 -0.94 7.18 -26.42
N GLY A 231 -0.27 6.12 -26.87
CA GLY A 231 0.17 5.93 -28.27
C GLY A 231 1.41 6.75 -28.63
N ILE A 232 2.15 7.23 -27.63
CA ILE A 232 3.44 7.91 -27.79
C ILE A 232 4.50 7.13 -27.03
N ALA A 233 5.54 6.69 -27.71
CA ALA A 233 6.72 6.09 -27.08
C ALA A 233 7.83 7.13 -26.93
N TYR A 234 8.42 7.17 -25.75
CA TYR A 234 9.61 7.96 -25.41
C TYR A 234 10.76 6.97 -25.28
N LEU A 235 11.71 7.06 -26.19
CA LEU A 235 12.84 6.15 -26.30
C LEU A 235 14.12 6.88 -25.95
N VAL A 236 14.99 6.23 -25.17
CA VAL A 236 16.26 6.78 -24.73
C VAL A 236 17.42 5.85 -25.04
N THR A 237 18.58 6.45 -25.35
CA THR A 237 19.72 5.72 -25.91
C THR A 237 21.01 6.07 -25.20
N GLU A 238 22.04 5.26 -25.44
CA GLU A 238 23.41 5.64 -25.13
C GLU A 238 23.85 6.90 -25.92
N ASN A 239 24.80 7.65 -25.34
CA ASN A 239 25.34 8.82 -25.99
C ASN A 239 26.14 8.44 -27.25
N ASN A 240 25.80 9.10 -28.32
CA ASN A 240 26.52 8.97 -29.58
C ASN A 240 26.83 10.34 -30.19
N SER A 241 27.92 10.41 -30.96
CA SER A 241 28.32 11.65 -31.61
C SER A 241 27.51 11.99 -32.87
N TRP A 242 26.47 11.21 -33.20
CA TRP A 242 25.81 11.25 -34.52
C TRP A 242 24.29 11.51 -34.42
N GLY A 243 23.67 11.30 -33.28
CA GLY A 243 22.24 11.44 -33.12
C GLY A 243 21.85 11.92 -31.72
N PRO A 244 20.56 12.23 -31.52
CA PRO A 244 20.01 12.56 -30.22
C PRO A 244 19.86 11.31 -29.34
N GLU A 245 19.85 11.48 -28.02
CA GLU A 245 19.67 10.42 -27.04
C GLU A 245 18.25 10.33 -26.51
N PHE A 246 17.34 11.20 -26.95
CA PHE A 246 15.93 11.20 -26.57
C PHE A 246 15.05 11.34 -27.82
N TYR A 247 14.17 10.37 -28.04
CA TYR A 247 13.23 10.33 -29.16
C TYR A 247 11.78 10.27 -28.68
N ILE A 248 10.89 10.91 -29.44
CA ILE A 248 9.45 10.84 -29.25
C ILE A 248 8.85 10.25 -30.53
N LEU A 249 8.23 9.09 -30.41
CA LEU A 249 7.64 8.34 -31.53
C LEU A 249 6.12 8.30 -31.40
N ASN A 250 5.41 8.44 -32.51
CA ASN A 250 4.01 8.06 -32.58
C ASN A 250 3.93 6.56 -32.86
N VAL A 251 3.31 5.82 -31.95
CA VAL A 251 3.10 4.37 -32.01
C VAL A 251 1.61 3.99 -32.01
N SER A 252 0.72 4.96 -32.21
CA SER A 252 -0.74 4.71 -32.29
C SER A 252 -1.10 3.78 -33.44
N ASP A 253 -0.33 3.79 -34.53
CA ASP A 253 -0.36 2.74 -35.56
C ASP A 253 0.88 1.84 -35.36
N ILE A 254 0.64 0.68 -34.75
CA ILE A 254 1.68 -0.30 -34.41
C ILE A 254 2.41 -0.88 -35.63
N TYR A 255 1.88 -0.68 -36.84
CA TYR A 255 2.50 -1.13 -38.10
C TYR A 255 3.34 -0.06 -38.77
N ASN A 256 3.19 1.20 -38.38
CA ASN A 256 3.87 2.35 -39.01
C ASN A 256 4.30 3.39 -37.95
N PRO A 257 5.21 3.05 -37.03
CA PRO A 257 5.75 4.02 -36.08
C PRO A 257 6.53 5.11 -36.81
N TYR A 258 6.46 6.36 -36.30
CA TYR A 258 7.24 7.45 -36.86
C TYR A 258 7.63 8.47 -35.81
N GLN A 259 8.77 9.11 -36.02
CA GLN A 259 9.31 10.13 -35.14
C GLN A 259 8.46 11.41 -35.16
N LEU A 260 8.06 11.89 -33.99
CA LEU A 260 7.46 13.19 -33.76
C LEU A 260 8.49 14.27 -33.48
N GLY A 261 9.47 13.95 -32.66
CA GLY A 261 10.55 14.83 -32.25
C GLY A 261 11.72 14.08 -31.64
N SER A 262 12.80 14.80 -31.39
CA SER A 262 13.97 14.27 -30.70
C SER A 262 14.74 15.40 -30.04
N LEU A 263 15.62 15.07 -29.09
CA LEU A 263 16.44 16.03 -28.36
C LEU A 263 17.83 15.44 -28.11
N ASP A 264 18.86 16.19 -28.46
CA ASP A 264 20.26 15.90 -28.12
C ASP A 264 20.49 16.25 -26.64
N ILE A 265 20.81 15.25 -25.84
CA ILE A 265 21.03 15.35 -24.39
C ILE A 265 22.49 15.56 -24.05
N GLY A 266 23.38 15.07 -24.92
CA GLY A 266 24.85 15.17 -24.80
C GLY A 266 25.46 14.20 -23.78
N SER A 267 24.70 13.24 -23.27
CA SER A 267 25.14 12.15 -22.38
C SER A 267 24.23 10.95 -22.56
N SER A 268 24.71 9.75 -22.24
CA SER A 268 23.85 8.56 -22.21
C SER A 268 22.68 8.78 -21.28
N VAL A 269 21.48 8.41 -21.74
CA VAL A 269 20.25 8.42 -20.96
C VAL A 269 19.94 6.98 -20.57
N THR A 270 19.76 6.73 -19.29
CA THR A 270 19.64 5.39 -18.73
C THR A 270 18.19 4.96 -18.52
N SER A 271 17.32 5.88 -18.14
CA SER A 271 15.88 5.58 -17.96
C SER A 271 15.02 6.81 -18.24
N VAL A 272 13.73 6.59 -18.53
CA VAL A 272 12.74 7.63 -18.80
C VAL A 272 11.38 7.30 -18.21
N VAL A 273 10.73 8.30 -17.57
CA VAL A 273 9.32 8.25 -17.19
C VAL A 273 8.63 9.55 -17.58
N VAL A 274 7.36 9.47 -17.98
CA VAL A 274 6.59 10.65 -18.42
C VAL A 274 5.36 10.86 -17.54
N LYS A 275 5.26 12.06 -16.96
CA LYS A 275 4.10 12.52 -16.18
C LYS A 275 3.62 13.88 -16.69
N GLY A 276 2.35 13.96 -17.00
CA GLY A 276 1.78 15.18 -17.56
C GLY A 276 2.48 15.62 -18.84
N ASN A 277 3.03 16.82 -18.83
CA ASN A 277 3.77 17.42 -19.96
C ASN A 277 5.29 17.32 -19.84
N TYR A 278 5.79 16.52 -18.89
CA TYR A 278 7.22 16.43 -18.62
C TYR A 278 7.71 14.99 -18.73
N ALA A 279 8.84 14.81 -19.41
CA ALA A 279 9.65 13.60 -19.33
C ALA A 279 10.78 13.85 -18.32
N TYR A 280 10.95 12.92 -17.42
CA TYR A 280 12.03 12.86 -16.45
C TYR A 280 12.99 11.79 -16.90
N ILE A 281 14.25 12.13 -17.00
CA ILE A 281 15.29 11.20 -17.45
C ILE A 281 16.46 11.14 -16.47
N SER A 282 16.98 9.95 -16.27
CA SER A 282 18.26 9.70 -15.60
C SER A 282 19.38 9.64 -16.63
N THR A 283 20.55 10.15 -16.29
CA THR A 283 21.66 10.25 -17.22
C THR A 283 23.01 9.93 -16.59
N ALA A 284 23.98 9.56 -17.42
CA ALA A 284 25.39 9.40 -17.07
C ALA A 284 26.19 10.73 -17.10
N ASP A 285 25.52 11.88 -16.97
CA ASP A 285 26.15 13.19 -16.95
C ASP A 285 26.53 13.57 -15.50
N ASN A 286 27.80 13.59 -15.17
CA ASN A 286 28.32 13.86 -13.80
C ASN A 286 28.02 15.27 -13.24
N VAL A 287 27.24 16.08 -13.91
CA VAL A 287 26.84 17.42 -13.47
C VAL A 287 25.34 17.70 -13.69
N ALA A 288 24.59 16.73 -14.17
CA ALA A 288 23.16 16.84 -14.43
C ALA A 288 22.51 15.46 -14.61
N GLU A 289 22.58 14.60 -13.57
CA GLU A 289 22.10 13.22 -13.63
C GLU A 289 20.58 13.13 -13.77
N LEU A 290 19.84 14.11 -13.25
CA LEU A 290 18.41 14.27 -13.47
C LEU A 290 18.17 15.43 -14.43
N LYS A 291 17.52 15.15 -15.57
CA LYS A 291 17.05 16.18 -16.50
C LYS A 291 15.53 16.09 -16.67
N ILE A 292 14.89 17.23 -16.76
CA ILE A 292 13.44 17.36 -16.97
C ILE A 292 13.22 18.01 -18.33
N ILE A 293 12.52 17.30 -19.20
CA ILE A 293 12.24 17.72 -20.57
C ILE A 293 10.76 18.12 -20.66
N ASP A 294 10.49 19.33 -21.17
CA ASP A 294 9.13 19.72 -21.53
C ASP A 294 8.78 19.05 -22.87
N VAL A 295 7.78 18.17 -22.83
CA VAL A 295 7.25 17.42 -23.97
C VAL A 295 5.83 17.84 -24.34
N SER A 296 5.35 18.98 -23.83
CA SER A 296 4.04 19.55 -24.17
C SER A 296 3.87 19.78 -25.68
N ASN A 297 4.97 20.04 -26.36
CA ASN A 297 5.06 20.04 -27.81
C ASN A 297 6.02 18.92 -28.26
N THR A 298 5.47 17.78 -28.59
CA THR A 298 6.23 16.58 -28.99
C THR A 298 7.15 16.79 -30.18
N SER A 299 6.87 17.79 -31.06
CA SER A 299 7.72 18.11 -32.22
C SER A 299 8.90 19.02 -31.89
N ASN A 300 8.96 19.58 -30.68
CA ASN A 300 10.04 20.47 -30.26
C ASN A 300 10.26 20.35 -28.74
N PRO A 301 10.68 19.18 -28.25
CA PRO A 301 11.02 18.99 -26.84
C PRO A 301 12.23 19.83 -26.45
N PHE A 302 12.34 20.25 -25.18
CA PHE A 302 13.49 20.98 -24.69
C PHE A 302 13.76 20.69 -23.20
N ILE A 303 15.02 20.77 -22.78
CA ILE A 303 15.38 20.63 -21.36
C ILE A 303 14.82 21.83 -20.59
N SER A 304 13.88 21.58 -19.71
CA SER A 304 13.23 22.58 -18.84
C SER A 304 14.07 22.83 -17.59
N SER A 305 14.65 21.80 -17.02
CA SER A 305 15.45 21.86 -15.79
C SER A 305 16.44 20.71 -15.71
N THR A 306 17.50 20.91 -14.91
CA THR A 306 18.48 19.88 -14.59
C THR A 306 18.77 19.90 -13.09
N TYR A 307 19.18 18.78 -12.54
CA TYR A 307 19.66 18.66 -11.17
C TYR A 307 20.93 17.81 -11.11
N ASP A 308 21.93 18.34 -10.39
CA ASP A 308 23.22 17.72 -10.13
C ASP A 308 23.12 16.95 -8.81
N LEU A 309 23.14 15.62 -8.85
CA LEU A 309 23.16 14.76 -7.68
C LEU A 309 24.56 14.77 -7.03
N LEU A 310 24.62 14.45 -5.76
CA LEU A 310 25.90 14.46 -5.04
C LEU A 310 26.72 13.21 -5.36
N GLY A 311 27.76 13.35 -6.16
CA GLY A 311 28.67 12.27 -6.52
C GLY A 311 29.14 12.39 -7.97
N ASN A 312 29.74 11.35 -8.48
CA ASN A 312 30.14 11.22 -9.88
C ASN A 312 29.76 9.84 -10.43
N ASP A 313 28.88 9.14 -9.73
CA ASP A 313 28.35 7.87 -10.21
C ASP A 313 27.21 8.17 -11.19
N ASP A 314 27.05 7.33 -12.20
CA ASP A 314 25.95 7.44 -13.14
C ASP A 314 24.62 7.20 -12.41
N SER A 315 23.58 7.92 -12.79
CA SER A 315 22.21 7.62 -12.39
C SER A 315 21.69 6.53 -13.31
N LEU A 316 21.13 5.46 -12.74
CA LEU A 316 20.75 4.28 -13.50
C LEU A 316 19.27 4.25 -13.82
N ASP A 317 18.42 4.56 -12.82
CA ASP A 317 16.97 4.48 -13.02
C ASP A 317 16.21 5.51 -12.19
N LEU A 318 14.94 5.74 -12.57
CA LEU A 318 14.04 6.64 -11.89
C LEU A 318 12.58 6.16 -11.95
N ALA A 319 11.82 6.44 -10.89
CA ALA A 319 10.39 6.20 -10.81
C ALA A 319 9.67 7.47 -10.35
N ALA A 320 8.44 7.68 -10.81
CA ALA A 320 7.68 8.87 -10.48
C ALA A 320 6.19 8.59 -10.26
N ASN A 321 5.58 9.33 -9.35
CA ASN A 321 4.12 9.52 -9.28
C ASN A 321 3.75 10.95 -9.74
N GLU A 322 2.57 11.44 -9.37
CA GLU A 322 2.11 12.76 -9.81
C GLU A 322 2.85 13.92 -9.15
N THR A 323 3.47 13.72 -7.97
CA THR A 323 4.03 14.78 -7.12
C THR A 323 5.50 14.55 -6.75
N GLU A 324 5.99 13.33 -6.84
CA GLU A 324 7.36 12.94 -6.46
C GLU A 324 8.07 12.17 -7.56
N ILE A 325 9.41 12.33 -7.55
CA ILE A 325 10.37 11.50 -8.29
C ILE A 325 11.32 10.85 -7.30
N TYR A 326 11.62 9.59 -7.56
CA TYR A 326 12.68 8.82 -6.92
C TYR A 326 13.72 8.46 -7.98
N ILE A 327 15.00 8.63 -7.67
CA ILE A 327 16.10 8.37 -8.62
C ILE A 327 17.26 7.70 -7.88
N ILE A 328 17.87 6.71 -8.49
CA ILE A 328 19.05 6.03 -7.95
C ILE A 328 20.33 6.52 -8.61
N GLN A 329 21.37 6.70 -7.79
CA GLN A 329 22.74 6.99 -8.22
C GLN A 329 23.69 6.19 -7.33
N GLY A 330 24.44 5.27 -7.90
CA GLY A 330 25.33 4.40 -7.15
C GLY A 330 24.59 3.64 -6.03
N SER A 331 24.98 3.89 -4.78
CA SER A 331 24.36 3.28 -3.59
C SER A 331 23.40 4.22 -2.86
N LYS A 332 22.69 5.10 -3.57
CA LYS A 332 21.74 6.04 -2.98
C LYS A 332 20.44 6.11 -3.77
N LEU A 333 19.34 6.23 -3.00
CA LEU A 333 18.03 6.62 -3.48
C LEU A 333 17.75 8.06 -3.04
N TYR A 334 17.41 8.92 -3.98
CA TYR A 334 17.02 10.32 -3.77
C TYR A 334 15.54 10.51 -4.02
N SER A 335 14.92 11.43 -3.29
CA SER A 335 13.53 11.85 -3.49
C SER A 335 13.43 13.34 -3.79
N PHE A 336 12.52 13.69 -4.70
CA PHE A 336 12.23 15.07 -5.10
C PHE A 336 10.73 15.31 -5.17
N SER A 337 10.30 16.53 -4.83
CA SER A 337 8.97 17.02 -5.22
C SER A 337 9.04 17.64 -6.62
N VAL A 338 8.03 17.32 -7.44
CA VAL A 338 7.81 17.87 -8.78
C VAL A 338 6.49 18.60 -8.92
N ASP A 339 5.88 19.03 -7.81
CA ASP A 339 4.76 19.99 -7.82
C ASP A 339 5.08 21.23 -8.66
N ASN A 340 6.34 21.63 -8.67
CA ASN A 340 6.93 22.59 -9.60
C ASN A 340 8.20 21.94 -10.19
N PRO A 341 8.11 21.36 -11.41
CA PRO A 341 9.24 20.64 -12.00
C PRO A 341 10.41 21.54 -12.44
N ASN A 342 10.31 22.85 -12.30
CA ASN A 342 11.35 23.78 -12.77
C ASN A 342 11.74 24.83 -11.70
N PRO A 343 12.76 24.58 -10.86
CA PRO A 343 13.50 23.32 -10.69
C PRO A 343 12.77 22.34 -9.75
N PRO A 344 13.06 21.04 -9.79
CA PRO A 344 12.57 20.07 -8.84
C PRO A 344 13.14 20.36 -7.45
N GLN A 345 12.36 20.09 -6.40
CA GLN A 345 12.78 20.32 -5.03
C GLN A 345 13.33 19.03 -4.42
N TYR A 346 14.61 19.01 -4.07
CA TYR A 346 15.19 17.93 -3.27
C TYR A 346 14.48 17.82 -1.92
N LEU A 347 14.15 16.59 -1.51
CA LEU A 347 13.46 16.30 -0.25
C LEU A 347 14.35 15.52 0.72
N ASP A 348 14.88 14.36 0.29
CA ASP A 348 15.69 13.47 1.13
C ASP A 348 16.54 12.53 0.28
N ASP A 349 17.52 11.87 0.91
CA ASP A 349 18.25 10.74 0.33
C ASP A 349 18.50 9.66 1.39
N ILE A 350 18.55 8.41 0.96
CA ILE A 350 18.89 7.27 1.79
C ILE A 350 19.91 6.38 1.10
N SER A 351 20.83 5.81 1.88
CA SER A 351 21.74 4.80 1.35
C SER A 351 20.98 3.48 1.14
N VAL A 352 21.14 2.91 -0.04
CA VAL A 352 20.85 1.53 -0.36
C VAL A 352 22.17 0.76 -0.42
N ASP A 353 22.12 -0.53 -0.12
CA ASP A 353 23.34 -1.32 -0.08
C ASP A 353 23.81 -1.62 -1.51
N ASP A 354 25.09 -1.51 -1.76
CA ASP A 354 25.79 -1.65 -3.03
C ASP A 354 25.08 -0.96 -4.24
N ASN A 355 25.54 -1.13 -5.44
CA ASN A 355 24.99 -0.43 -6.60
C ASN A 355 23.53 -0.87 -6.85
N ALA A 356 22.59 0.05 -6.65
CA ALA A 356 21.21 -0.11 -7.10
C ALA A 356 21.17 -0.10 -8.63
N THR A 357 20.38 -0.97 -9.22
CA THR A 357 20.27 -1.13 -10.67
C THR A 357 18.95 -0.60 -11.22
N GLU A 358 17.85 -0.88 -10.50
CA GLU A 358 16.50 -0.55 -10.94
C GLU A 358 15.62 -0.26 -9.74
N ILE A 359 14.58 0.57 -9.92
CA ILE A 359 13.59 0.86 -8.89
C ILE A 359 12.17 0.78 -9.43
N TYR A 360 11.27 0.36 -8.56
CA TYR A 360 9.84 0.40 -8.85
C TYR A 360 9.08 1.07 -7.70
N LEU A 361 8.30 2.10 -8.02
CA LEU A 361 7.44 2.78 -7.06
C LEU A 361 6.05 2.12 -7.06
N SER A 362 5.66 1.57 -5.92
CA SER A 362 4.31 1.04 -5.72
C SER A 362 3.74 1.53 -4.39
N GLU A 363 2.61 2.22 -4.45
CA GLU A 363 1.93 2.82 -3.30
C GLU A 363 2.88 3.70 -2.46
N ASN A 364 3.19 3.27 -1.24
CA ASN A 364 4.02 3.99 -0.28
C ASN A 364 5.45 3.44 -0.19
N TYR A 365 5.88 2.62 -1.14
CA TYR A 365 7.17 1.94 -1.12
C TYR A 365 7.90 2.07 -2.45
N VAL A 366 9.20 2.29 -2.36
CA VAL A 366 10.13 2.08 -3.47
C VAL A 366 10.82 0.74 -3.25
N TYR A 367 10.72 -0.12 -4.24
CA TYR A 367 11.40 -1.40 -4.30
C TYR A 367 12.65 -1.22 -5.14
N VAL A 368 13.76 -1.73 -4.67
CA VAL A 368 15.09 -1.52 -5.26
C VAL A 368 15.73 -2.87 -5.57
N ALA A 369 16.12 -3.08 -6.83
CA ALA A 369 17.02 -4.15 -7.21
C ALA A 369 18.47 -3.69 -7.02
N THR A 370 19.32 -4.53 -6.42
CA THR A 370 20.72 -4.17 -6.15
C THR A 370 21.69 -5.28 -6.60
N GLN A 371 22.97 -4.90 -6.73
CA GLN A 371 24.06 -5.84 -7.02
C GLN A 371 24.71 -6.40 -5.74
N ASP A 372 24.13 -6.16 -4.58
CA ASP A 372 24.61 -6.70 -3.30
C ASP A 372 24.30 -8.21 -3.23
N ASP A 373 25.33 -9.04 -3.02
CA ASP A 373 25.21 -10.50 -2.96
C ASP A 373 24.40 -11.02 -1.75
N ASP A 374 24.05 -10.16 -0.80
CA ASP A 374 23.32 -10.51 0.43
C ASP A 374 21.93 -9.77 0.51
N LYS A 375 21.57 -8.91 -0.46
CA LYS A 375 20.36 -8.05 -0.39
C LYS A 375 19.89 -7.57 -1.76
N GLU A 376 19.68 -8.46 -2.69
CA GLU A 376 19.27 -8.11 -4.06
C GLU A 376 17.93 -7.38 -4.14
N LEU A 377 17.05 -7.59 -3.13
CA LEU A 377 15.82 -6.83 -2.94
C LEU A 377 15.90 -5.96 -1.69
N GLN A 378 15.69 -4.65 -1.85
CA GLN A 378 15.49 -3.73 -0.74
C GLN A 378 14.16 -2.98 -0.90
N ILE A 379 13.50 -2.68 0.21
CA ILE A 379 12.20 -2.00 0.24
C ILE A 379 12.30 -0.78 1.14
N ILE A 380 12.03 0.38 0.59
CA ILE A 380 12.12 1.68 1.25
C ILE A 380 10.71 2.26 1.39
N GLU A 381 10.29 2.60 2.60
CA GLU A 381 9.04 3.32 2.84
C GLU A 381 9.20 4.79 2.43
N VAL A 382 8.26 5.28 1.62
CA VAL A 382 8.24 6.64 1.07
C VAL A 382 6.92 7.38 1.38
N THR A 383 6.18 6.92 2.38
CA THR A 383 4.95 7.59 2.88
C THR A 383 5.20 9.08 3.20
N ASN A 384 6.39 9.41 3.67
CA ASN A 384 6.88 10.77 3.79
C ASN A 384 8.14 10.91 2.94
N PRO A 385 8.07 11.48 1.74
CA PRO A 385 9.19 11.58 0.82
C PRO A 385 10.34 12.48 1.33
N ALA A 386 10.11 13.28 2.38
CA ALA A 386 11.14 14.06 3.07
C ALA A 386 11.75 13.30 4.29
N ASN A 387 11.46 12.03 4.46
CA ASN A 387 12.04 11.17 5.50
C ASN A 387 11.92 9.70 5.09
N LEU A 388 12.78 9.28 4.17
CA LEU A 388 12.85 7.92 3.64
C LEU A 388 13.27 6.93 4.73
N SER A 389 12.70 5.73 4.74
CA SER A 389 12.96 4.72 5.78
C SER A 389 13.12 3.31 5.20
N PRO A 390 14.22 2.58 5.50
CA PRO A 390 14.37 1.22 5.07
C PRO A 390 13.34 0.35 5.83
N THR A 391 12.64 -0.53 5.11
CA THR A 391 11.54 -1.32 5.66
C THR A 391 11.78 -2.82 5.58
N GLY A 392 12.23 -3.32 4.44
CA GLY A 392 12.48 -4.74 4.22
C GLY A 392 13.64 -4.99 3.27
N GLN A 393 14.10 -6.23 3.26
CA GLN A 393 15.14 -6.71 2.36
C GLN A 393 15.05 -8.22 2.20
N TYR A 394 15.63 -8.75 1.12
CA TYR A 394 15.71 -10.19 0.90
C TYR A 394 17.05 -10.56 0.23
N ASP A 395 17.63 -11.64 0.71
CA ASP A 395 18.83 -12.27 0.20
C ASP A 395 18.41 -13.45 -0.70
N LEU A 396 18.66 -13.35 -2.01
CA LEU A 396 18.37 -14.39 -2.97
C LEU A 396 19.33 -15.57 -2.81
N PRO A 397 18.89 -16.80 -3.11
CA PRO A 397 19.76 -17.97 -3.00
C PRO A 397 20.95 -17.92 -3.97
N GLY A 398 22.14 -17.66 -3.49
CA GLY A 398 23.38 -17.62 -4.28
C GLY A 398 23.95 -16.21 -4.39
N ALA A 399 25.14 -16.06 -4.95
CA ALA A 399 25.72 -14.75 -5.23
C ALA A 399 25.12 -14.21 -6.55
N LEU A 400 23.95 -13.59 -6.45
CA LEU A 400 23.21 -13.05 -7.58
C LEU A 400 23.36 -11.52 -7.63
N LYS A 401 23.00 -10.93 -8.73
CA LYS A 401 22.98 -9.47 -8.91
C LYS A 401 21.65 -9.09 -9.54
N GLY A 402 20.86 -8.32 -8.82
CA GLY A 402 19.61 -7.78 -9.32
C GLY A 402 19.82 -6.94 -10.57
N THR A 403 18.91 -7.04 -11.52
CA THR A 403 18.95 -6.29 -12.78
C THR A 403 17.71 -5.43 -12.95
N ASP A 404 16.51 -5.96 -12.67
CA ASP A 404 15.26 -5.26 -12.86
C ASP A 404 14.24 -5.69 -11.79
N ILE A 405 13.26 -4.83 -11.51
CA ILE A 405 12.23 -5.04 -10.51
C ILE A 405 10.89 -4.47 -10.93
N PHE A 406 9.82 -5.22 -10.71
CA PHE A 406 8.46 -4.80 -10.98
C PHE A 406 7.54 -5.21 -9.83
N VAL A 407 6.58 -4.37 -9.47
CA VAL A 407 5.62 -4.68 -8.40
C VAL A 407 4.19 -4.52 -8.87
N ARG A 408 3.37 -5.51 -8.59
CA ARG A 408 1.95 -5.48 -8.90
C ARG A 408 1.11 -6.00 -7.72
N GLY A 409 0.38 -5.09 -7.09
CA GLY A 409 -0.36 -5.40 -5.86
C GLY A 409 0.59 -5.88 -4.77
N THR A 410 0.34 -7.07 -4.23
CA THR A 410 1.18 -7.69 -3.20
C THR A 410 2.31 -8.57 -3.74
N ARG A 411 2.54 -8.56 -5.04
CA ARG A 411 3.60 -9.34 -5.67
C ARG A 411 4.71 -8.45 -6.20
N ALA A 412 5.95 -8.77 -5.82
CA ALA A 412 7.15 -8.23 -6.43
C ALA A 412 7.81 -9.29 -7.31
N PHE A 413 8.35 -8.85 -8.42
CA PHE A 413 9.10 -9.65 -9.37
C PHE A 413 10.50 -9.03 -9.47
N ILE A 414 11.52 -9.86 -9.43
CA ILE A 414 12.92 -9.41 -9.55
C ILE A 414 13.66 -10.31 -10.52
N SER A 415 14.50 -9.72 -11.34
CA SER A 415 15.39 -10.46 -12.22
C SER A 415 16.86 -10.26 -11.83
N THR A 416 17.71 -11.16 -12.30
CA THR A 416 19.13 -11.16 -11.97
C THR A 416 20.01 -11.47 -13.18
N GLN A 417 21.29 -11.16 -13.03
CA GLN A 417 22.32 -11.64 -13.95
C GLN A 417 22.49 -13.14 -13.79
N ASN A 418 22.78 -13.83 -14.90
CA ASN A 418 23.12 -15.25 -14.85
C ASN A 418 24.52 -15.43 -14.24
N ASN A 419 24.60 -16.21 -13.17
CA ASN A 419 25.86 -16.58 -12.53
C ASN A 419 26.30 -18.03 -12.86
N GLY A 420 25.59 -18.70 -13.79
CA GLY A 420 25.86 -20.08 -14.23
C GLY A 420 25.25 -21.14 -13.31
N SER A 421 24.45 -20.75 -12.35
CA SER A 421 23.72 -21.69 -11.47
C SER A 421 22.55 -21.02 -10.77
N GLY A 422 21.36 -21.60 -10.88
CA GLY A 422 20.15 -21.09 -10.22
C GLY A 422 19.29 -20.24 -11.12
N ALA A 423 18.19 -19.76 -10.56
CA ALA A 423 17.19 -19.01 -11.28
C ALA A 423 17.61 -17.54 -11.47
N GLU A 424 17.13 -16.91 -12.55
CA GLU A 424 17.30 -15.49 -12.85
C GLU A 424 16.01 -14.69 -12.76
N PHE A 425 14.87 -15.33 -12.50
CA PHE A 425 13.60 -14.65 -12.32
C PHE A 425 12.89 -15.16 -11.06
N PHE A 426 12.45 -14.25 -10.19
CA PHE A 426 11.92 -14.54 -8.87
C PHE A 426 10.62 -13.80 -8.61
N ILE A 427 9.71 -14.42 -7.86
CA ILE A 427 8.40 -13.86 -7.48
C ILE A 427 8.26 -13.89 -5.97
N PHE A 428 7.89 -12.74 -5.39
CA PHE A 428 7.72 -12.55 -3.95
C PHE A 428 6.28 -12.18 -3.59
N ASP A 429 5.89 -12.55 -2.38
CA ASP A 429 4.81 -11.91 -1.63
C ASP A 429 5.41 -10.76 -0.82
N VAL A 430 4.92 -9.56 -1.07
CA VAL A 430 5.29 -8.31 -0.40
C VAL A 430 4.11 -7.67 0.32
N SER A 431 3.05 -8.43 0.60
CA SER A 431 1.91 -7.98 1.41
C SER A 431 2.34 -7.47 2.79
N THR A 432 3.48 -7.97 3.28
CA THR A 432 4.18 -7.44 4.45
C THR A 432 5.56 -6.97 4.02
N PRO A 433 5.73 -5.70 3.61
CA PRO A 433 6.99 -5.20 3.04
C PRO A 433 8.22 -5.39 3.93
N SER A 434 8.05 -5.44 5.27
CA SER A 434 9.15 -5.68 6.21
C SER A 434 9.68 -7.13 6.21
N THR A 435 8.95 -8.07 5.63
CA THR A 435 9.31 -9.50 5.60
C THR A 435 8.84 -10.12 4.28
N PRO A 436 9.47 -9.76 3.15
CA PRO A 436 9.12 -10.32 1.84
C PRO A 436 9.35 -11.84 1.85
N LEU A 437 8.45 -12.58 1.17
CA LEU A 437 8.48 -14.04 1.12
C LEU A 437 8.63 -14.52 -0.32
N LEU A 438 9.64 -15.31 -0.60
CA LEU A 438 9.83 -15.93 -1.91
C LEU A 438 8.71 -16.94 -2.20
N LEU A 439 7.97 -16.75 -3.28
CA LEU A 439 6.88 -17.62 -3.73
C LEU A 439 7.33 -18.63 -4.78
N GLY A 440 8.26 -18.25 -5.64
CA GLY A 440 8.77 -19.10 -6.70
C GLY A 440 9.84 -18.42 -7.52
N SER A 441 10.48 -19.23 -8.37
CA SER A 441 11.55 -18.77 -9.27
C SER A 441 11.56 -19.57 -10.57
N TYR A 442 12.20 -19.00 -11.59
CA TYR A 442 12.38 -19.63 -12.89
C TYR A 442 13.80 -19.48 -13.38
N GLU A 443 14.39 -20.58 -13.83
CA GLU A 443 15.70 -20.64 -14.45
C GLU A 443 15.59 -20.26 -15.92
N VAL A 444 16.03 -19.04 -16.27
CA VAL A 444 16.06 -18.55 -17.65
C VAL A 444 17.30 -19.08 -18.40
N ASN A 445 18.36 -19.40 -17.67
CA ASN A 445 19.69 -19.80 -18.13
C ASN A 445 20.50 -18.69 -18.83
N GLU A 446 20.01 -17.44 -18.81
CA GLU A 446 20.68 -16.26 -19.36
C GLU A 446 20.41 -15.04 -18.49
N THR A 447 21.21 -14.02 -18.61
CA THR A 447 20.97 -12.75 -17.92
C THR A 447 19.64 -12.15 -18.38
N VAL A 448 18.81 -11.78 -17.44
CA VAL A 448 17.60 -11.00 -17.67
C VAL A 448 17.97 -9.53 -17.50
N HIS A 449 17.79 -8.72 -18.53
CA HIS A 449 18.13 -7.31 -18.52
C HIS A 449 16.95 -6.43 -18.10
N SER A 450 15.77 -6.73 -18.64
CA SER A 450 14.54 -6.01 -18.35
C SER A 450 13.36 -6.96 -18.47
N PHE A 451 12.26 -6.67 -17.75
CA PHE A 451 11.02 -7.40 -17.91
C PHE A 451 9.79 -6.52 -17.62
N SER A 452 8.63 -6.96 -18.09
CA SER A 452 7.34 -6.34 -17.79
C SER A 452 6.30 -7.39 -17.46
N ILE A 453 5.30 -7.03 -16.66
CA ILE A 453 4.23 -7.95 -16.25
C ILE A 453 2.91 -7.52 -16.88
N VAL A 454 2.35 -8.37 -17.72
CA VAL A 454 1.08 -8.15 -18.41
C VAL A 454 0.11 -9.30 -18.12
N GLY A 455 -0.96 -9.01 -17.41
CA GLY A 455 -1.88 -10.06 -16.97
C GLY A 455 -1.17 -11.15 -16.18
N PRO A 456 -1.32 -12.41 -16.53
CA PRO A 456 -0.64 -13.54 -15.90
C PRO A 456 0.73 -13.83 -16.49
N TYR A 457 1.27 -12.97 -17.36
CA TYR A 457 2.50 -13.22 -18.08
C TYR A 457 3.62 -12.25 -17.65
N ALA A 458 4.84 -12.79 -17.56
CA ALA A 458 6.06 -12.00 -17.51
C ALA A 458 6.70 -12.02 -18.91
N LEU A 459 6.98 -10.85 -19.43
CA LEU A 459 7.70 -10.61 -20.67
C LEU A 459 9.14 -10.33 -20.28
N VAL A 460 10.06 -11.23 -20.60
CA VAL A 460 11.41 -11.26 -20.05
C VAL A 460 12.43 -11.05 -21.15
N GLY A 461 13.14 -9.92 -21.08
CA GLY A 461 14.22 -9.57 -22.00
C GLY A 461 15.54 -10.21 -21.62
N THR A 462 16.15 -10.92 -22.55
CA THR A 462 17.35 -11.72 -22.30
C THR A 462 18.43 -11.48 -23.34
N ASN A 463 19.61 -12.05 -23.13
CA ASN A 463 20.66 -12.17 -24.13
C ASN A 463 20.71 -13.59 -24.76
N PHE A 464 19.62 -14.32 -24.73
CA PHE A 464 19.52 -15.63 -25.36
C PHE A 464 19.54 -15.50 -26.88
N LEU A 465 20.44 -16.19 -27.55
CA LEU A 465 20.52 -16.12 -29.02
C LEU A 465 19.26 -16.75 -29.66
N ASN A 466 18.55 -15.98 -30.48
CA ASN A 466 17.31 -16.28 -31.19
C ASN A 466 16.03 -16.36 -30.31
N GLU A 467 16.08 -15.95 -29.04
CA GLU A 467 14.93 -15.83 -28.15
C GLU A 467 15.18 -14.72 -27.15
N GLU A 468 15.53 -13.51 -27.62
CA GLU A 468 15.89 -12.36 -26.78
C GLU A 468 14.73 -11.83 -25.96
N LEU A 469 13.49 -12.15 -26.35
CA LEU A 469 12.29 -11.92 -25.54
C LEU A 469 11.58 -13.23 -25.26
N VAL A 470 11.45 -13.58 -23.99
CA VAL A 470 10.78 -14.79 -23.52
C VAL A 470 9.47 -14.41 -22.80
N VAL A 471 8.41 -15.17 -23.02
CA VAL A 471 7.14 -15.00 -22.31
C VAL A 471 6.93 -16.16 -21.34
N LEU A 472 6.81 -15.83 -20.07
CA LEU A 472 6.57 -16.79 -19.00
C LEU A 472 5.14 -16.66 -18.46
N ASP A 473 4.44 -17.78 -18.27
CA ASP A 473 3.21 -17.82 -17.48
C ASP A 473 3.56 -17.87 -15.99
N VAL A 474 3.25 -16.79 -15.29
CA VAL A 474 3.52 -16.57 -13.87
C VAL A 474 2.26 -16.63 -13.00
N SER A 475 1.14 -17.15 -13.54
CA SER A 475 -0.12 -17.34 -12.82
C SER A 475 0.11 -18.11 -11.51
N PHE A 476 0.96 -19.13 -11.58
CA PHE A 476 1.31 -19.99 -10.46
C PHE A 476 2.81 -19.88 -10.16
N PRO A 477 3.24 -19.07 -9.19
CA PRO A 477 4.65 -18.83 -8.89
C PRO A 477 5.49 -20.10 -8.66
N GLN A 478 4.87 -21.18 -8.19
CA GLN A 478 5.54 -22.47 -7.93
C GLN A 478 5.70 -23.33 -9.19
N THR A 479 5.06 -22.97 -10.30
CA THR A 479 5.07 -23.74 -11.56
C THR A 479 5.08 -22.81 -12.77
N ILE A 480 6.10 -21.95 -12.84
CA ILE A 480 6.30 -21.02 -13.94
C ILE A 480 6.64 -21.81 -15.20
N ASN A 481 6.05 -21.46 -16.33
CA ASN A 481 6.27 -22.12 -17.61
C ASN A 481 6.54 -21.11 -18.71
N MET A 482 7.49 -21.40 -19.60
CA MET A 482 7.69 -20.63 -20.82
C MET A 482 6.54 -20.90 -21.79
N VAL A 483 5.98 -19.85 -22.34
CA VAL A 483 4.85 -19.88 -23.31
C VAL A 483 5.34 -19.66 -24.72
N SER A 484 6.24 -18.71 -24.93
CA SER A 484 6.75 -18.30 -26.24
C SER A 484 8.12 -17.62 -26.11
N GLY A 485 8.85 -17.52 -27.23
CA GLY A 485 10.07 -16.76 -27.37
C GLY A 485 10.11 -16.05 -28.73
N PHE A 486 10.81 -14.90 -28.79
CA PHE A 486 10.92 -14.05 -29.98
C PHE A 486 12.37 -13.69 -30.24
N ASP A 487 12.77 -13.82 -31.51
CA ASP A 487 14.06 -13.41 -32.04
C ASP A 487 13.98 -11.92 -32.48
N LEU A 488 14.76 -11.04 -31.85
CA LEU A 488 14.76 -9.60 -32.09
C LEU A 488 16.11 -9.08 -32.63
N ASP A 489 17.04 -9.99 -32.96
CA ASP A 489 18.40 -9.66 -33.45
C ASP A 489 19.22 -8.76 -32.47
N GLY A 490 18.82 -8.62 -31.20
CA GLY A 490 19.52 -7.82 -30.18
C GLY A 490 18.94 -8.01 -28.78
N TYR A 491 19.75 -7.84 -27.74
CA TYR A 491 19.31 -7.98 -26.36
C TYR A 491 18.26 -6.94 -26.03
N VAL A 492 17.22 -7.31 -25.32
CA VAL A 492 16.20 -6.38 -24.83
C VAL A 492 16.72 -5.73 -23.55
N LEU A 493 16.98 -4.43 -23.60
CA LEU A 493 17.56 -3.65 -22.52
C LEU A 493 16.51 -2.86 -21.72
N GLY A 494 15.47 -2.37 -22.40
CA GLY A 494 14.35 -1.69 -21.78
C GLY A 494 13.02 -2.12 -22.40
N MET A 495 11.94 -2.06 -21.62
CA MET A 495 10.65 -2.54 -22.08
C MET A 495 9.49 -1.76 -21.50
N SER A 496 8.56 -1.36 -22.35
CA SER A 496 7.24 -0.90 -21.95
C SER A 496 6.20 -1.81 -22.58
N ALA A 497 5.26 -2.29 -21.81
CA ALA A 497 4.24 -3.16 -22.32
C ALA A 497 2.85 -2.68 -21.88
N ASN A 498 1.95 -2.65 -22.82
CA ASN A 498 0.52 -2.60 -22.56
C ASN A 498 -0.11 -3.95 -22.92
N CYS A 499 -1.38 -4.09 -22.68
CA CYS A 499 -2.09 -5.36 -22.79
C CYS A 499 -1.73 -6.25 -23.99
N SER A 500 -1.59 -5.69 -25.18
CA SER A 500 -1.41 -6.47 -26.43
C SER A 500 -0.13 -6.12 -27.16
N VAL A 501 0.54 -5.09 -26.74
CA VAL A 501 1.70 -4.55 -27.43
C VAL A 501 2.87 -4.46 -26.48
N ILE A 502 4.01 -4.96 -26.92
CA ILE A 502 5.31 -4.77 -26.27
C ILE A 502 6.09 -3.78 -27.12
N TYR A 503 6.65 -2.80 -26.45
CA TYR A 503 7.62 -1.86 -26.98
C TYR A 503 8.97 -2.22 -26.36
N ALA A 504 9.90 -2.70 -27.17
CA ALA A 504 11.18 -3.18 -26.72
C ALA A 504 12.31 -2.30 -27.26
N ALA A 505 13.12 -1.77 -26.36
CA ALA A 505 14.40 -1.12 -26.63
C ALA A 505 15.49 -2.19 -26.65
N THR A 506 16.30 -2.25 -27.72
CA THR A 506 17.24 -3.36 -27.92
C THR A 506 18.64 -2.88 -28.32
N SER A 507 19.61 -3.77 -28.19
CA SER A 507 20.98 -3.58 -28.66
C SER A 507 21.19 -3.96 -30.15
N SER A 508 20.11 -4.10 -30.92
CA SER A 508 20.17 -4.43 -32.33
C SER A 508 20.72 -3.25 -33.16
N ASN A 509 21.59 -3.51 -34.14
CA ASN A 509 22.07 -2.49 -35.06
C ASN A 509 21.24 -2.37 -36.35
N GLN A 510 20.06 -2.94 -36.42
CA GLN A 510 19.17 -2.94 -37.60
C GLN A 510 17.70 -2.73 -37.24
N GLY A 511 17.44 -1.84 -36.31
CA GLY A 511 16.14 -1.58 -35.75
C GLY A 511 16.21 -1.81 -34.24
N GLU A 512 16.57 -0.79 -33.54
CA GLU A 512 16.84 -0.85 -32.10
C GLU A 512 15.55 -0.83 -31.29
N PHE A 513 14.44 -0.34 -31.86
CA PHE A 513 13.13 -0.31 -31.23
C PHE A 513 12.16 -1.24 -31.96
N PHE A 514 11.58 -2.20 -31.26
CA PHE A 514 10.65 -3.16 -31.81
C PHE A 514 9.26 -3.00 -31.20
N ILE A 515 8.23 -3.23 -32.04
CA ILE A 515 6.84 -3.34 -31.62
C ILE A 515 6.39 -4.76 -31.87
N ILE A 516 5.99 -5.45 -30.81
CA ILE A 516 5.49 -6.82 -30.84
C ILE A 516 4.04 -6.80 -30.43
N TYR A 517 3.17 -7.41 -31.24
CA TYR A 517 1.75 -7.43 -31.02
C TYR A 517 1.26 -8.87 -30.90
N THR A 518 0.43 -9.13 -29.91
CA THR A 518 -0.31 -10.40 -29.80
C THR A 518 -1.75 -10.22 -30.22
N LEU A 519 -2.32 -11.26 -30.83
CA LEU A 519 -3.74 -11.30 -31.14
C LEU A 519 -4.54 -11.34 -29.83
N VAL A 520 -5.35 -10.34 -29.63
CA VAL A 520 -6.15 -10.15 -28.44
C VAL A 520 -7.62 -10.24 -28.82
N LEU A 521 -8.37 -11.05 -28.08
CA LEU A 521 -9.83 -11.02 -28.16
C LEU A 521 -10.39 -9.93 -27.22
N ASP A 522 -9.70 -9.64 -26.15
CA ASP A 522 -9.98 -8.52 -25.24
C ASP A 522 -8.76 -8.27 -24.34
N CYS A 523 -8.27 -7.05 -24.26
CA CYS A 523 -7.12 -6.70 -23.44
C CYS A 523 -7.49 -6.16 -22.09
N ALA A 524 -8.62 -5.53 -22.01
CA ALA A 524 -9.09 -4.97 -20.77
C ALA A 524 -9.38 -6.11 -19.81
N TYR A 525 -9.05 -5.92 -18.56
CA TYR A 525 -9.72 -6.68 -17.53
C TYR A 525 -11.21 -6.48 -17.68
N SER A 526 -11.99 -7.50 -17.38
CA SER A 526 -13.45 -7.33 -17.33
C SER A 526 -13.78 -6.12 -16.46
N ASP A 527 -14.60 -5.20 -16.99
CA ASP A 527 -15.03 -4.00 -16.23
C ASP A 527 -15.75 -4.37 -14.92
N ALA A 528 -16.33 -5.57 -14.90
CA ALA A 528 -17.05 -6.08 -13.75
C ALA A 528 -16.99 -7.60 -13.69
N GLY A 529 -17.00 -8.12 -12.48
CA GLY A 529 -17.11 -9.56 -12.22
C GLY A 529 -17.89 -9.83 -10.95
N THR A 530 -18.61 -10.97 -10.92
CA THR A 530 -19.35 -11.40 -9.75
C THR A 530 -19.04 -12.84 -9.39
N LEU A 531 -18.93 -13.12 -8.10
CA LEU A 531 -18.72 -14.46 -7.56
C LEU A 531 -19.68 -14.68 -6.40
N GLU A 532 -20.42 -15.77 -6.46
CA GLU A 532 -21.33 -16.21 -5.40
C GLU A 532 -20.73 -17.40 -4.65
N SER A 533 -20.60 -17.28 -3.34
CA SER A 533 -20.06 -18.35 -2.51
C SER A 533 -20.99 -19.56 -2.48
N SER A 534 -20.44 -20.72 -2.20
CA SER A 534 -21.23 -21.87 -1.74
C SER A 534 -21.86 -21.61 -0.39
N THR A 535 -22.70 -22.52 0.06
CA THR A 535 -23.44 -22.37 1.32
C THR A 535 -22.57 -22.73 2.51
N PHE A 536 -22.43 -21.81 3.43
CA PHE A 536 -21.81 -22.04 4.71
C PHE A 536 -22.87 -22.44 5.76
N ASP A 537 -22.54 -23.39 6.64
CA ASP A 537 -23.39 -23.83 7.75
C ASP A 537 -22.81 -23.35 9.08
N ALA A 538 -23.49 -22.41 9.73
CA ALA A 538 -23.10 -21.91 11.04
C ALA A 538 -23.37 -22.91 12.19
N GLY A 539 -23.98 -24.06 11.90
CA GLY A 539 -24.18 -25.12 12.87
C GLY A 539 -25.39 -24.95 13.79
N SER A 540 -26.03 -23.79 13.85
CA SER A 540 -27.18 -23.48 14.69
C SER A 540 -28.19 -22.61 13.95
N ASN A 541 -29.48 -22.72 14.35
CA ASN A 541 -30.51 -21.78 13.93
C ASN A 541 -30.55 -20.51 14.82
N GLU A 542 -29.83 -20.50 15.93
CA GLU A 542 -29.72 -19.37 16.86
C GLU A 542 -28.37 -18.67 16.59
N VAL A 543 -28.31 -17.88 15.49
CA VAL A 543 -27.09 -17.24 14.99
C VAL A 543 -27.31 -15.75 14.83
N ILE A 544 -26.34 -14.99 15.26
CA ILE A 544 -26.16 -13.56 14.97
C ILE A 544 -24.94 -13.40 14.09
N TYR A 545 -25.08 -12.80 12.92
CA TYR A 545 -23.96 -12.39 12.07
C TYR A 545 -23.56 -10.98 12.47
N ASN A 546 -22.30 -10.83 12.93
CA ASN A 546 -21.84 -9.62 13.60
C ASN A 546 -21.33 -8.59 12.58
N TRP A 547 -20.28 -8.94 11.86
CA TRP A 547 -19.62 -8.05 10.91
C TRP A 547 -18.93 -8.84 9.79
N LEU A 548 -18.65 -8.11 8.74
CA LEU A 548 -17.84 -8.52 7.60
C LEU A 548 -16.64 -7.59 7.48
N SER A 549 -15.48 -8.13 7.17
CA SER A 549 -14.28 -7.38 6.79
C SER A 549 -13.54 -8.10 5.67
N TRP A 550 -12.70 -7.39 4.96
CA TRP A 550 -11.89 -7.99 3.91
C TRP A 550 -10.52 -7.34 3.83
N THR A 551 -9.53 -8.05 3.28
CA THR A 551 -8.21 -7.55 2.94
C THR A 551 -7.96 -7.69 1.46
N GLY A 552 -7.07 -6.86 0.91
CA GLY A 552 -6.71 -6.83 -0.48
C GLY A 552 -6.39 -5.42 -0.96
N SER A 553 -6.16 -5.27 -2.25
CA SER A 553 -5.85 -3.99 -2.89
C SER A 553 -7.07 -3.46 -3.66
N GLN A 554 -7.41 -2.19 -3.44
CA GLN A 554 -8.45 -1.49 -4.17
C GLN A 554 -7.87 -0.18 -4.74
N PRO A 555 -7.18 -0.23 -5.89
CA PRO A 555 -6.66 0.95 -6.57
C PRO A 555 -7.74 1.97 -6.92
N ILE A 556 -7.32 3.18 -7.28
CA ILE A 556 -8.21 4.23 -7.79
C ILE A 556 -9.05 3.68 -8.95
N ASP A 557 -10.32 4.11 -9.04
CA ASP A 557 -11.29 3.68 -10.06
C ASP A 557 -11.65 2.20 -10.03
N THR A 558 -11.29 1.47 -8.96
CA THR A 558 -11.72 0.09 -8.73
C THR A 558 -12.64 -0.04 -7.52
N SER A 559 -13.37 -1.16 -7.40
CA SER A 559 -14.17 -1.42 -6.22
C SER A 559 -14.32 -2.91 -5.89
N ILE A 560 -14.24 -3.20 -4.57
CA ILE A 560 -14.58 -4.49 -3.96
C ILE A 560 -15.83 -4.26 -3.12
N ARG A 561 -16.90 -5.00 -3.42
CA ARG A 561 -18.18 -4.84 -2.75
C ARG A 561 -18.80 -6.19 -2.47
N PHE A 562 -19.54 -6.29 -1.36
CA PHE A 562 -20.21 -7.52 -0.99
C PHE A 562 -21.69 -7.30 -0.74
N GLN A 563 -22.45 -8.36 -0.92
CA GLN A 563 -23.78 -8.53 -0.35
C GLN A 563 -23.83 -9.86 0.41
N PHE A 564 -24.68 -9.93 1.40
CA PHE A 564 -24.82 -11.07 2.28
C PHE A 564 -26.24 -11.64 2.22
N ALA A 565 -26.36 -12.96 2.22
CA ALA A 565 -27.63 -13.65 2.20
C ALA A 565 -27.66 -14.76 3.25
N THR A 566 -28.80 -14.96 3.90
CA THR A 566 -28.98 -16.01 4.90
C THR A 566 -30.29 -16.77 4.66
N SER A 567 -30.35 -18.01 5.14
CA SER A 567 -31.54 -18.85 5.09
C SER A 567 -31.52 -19.93 6.17
N ASN A 568 -32.69 -20.37 6.63
CA ASN A 568 -32.81 -21.60 7.43
C ASN A 568 -32.96 -22.88 6.58
N ASN A 569 -32.97 -22.73 5.27
CA ASN A 569 -32.95 -23.85 4.32
C ASN A 569 -31.66 -23.80 3.52
N ILE A 570 -30.92 -24.92 3.50
CA ILE A 570 -29.64 -25.05 2.79
C ILE A 570 -29.73 -24.70 1.29
N ASN A 571 -30.90 -24.87 0.69
CA ASN A 571 -31.16 -24.55 -0.73
C ASN A 571 -31.74 -23.13 -0.94
N GLY A 572 -31.83 -22.29 0.10
CA GLY A 572 -32.39 -20.95 0.01
C GLY A 572 -33.90 -20.90 0.32
N PRO A 573 -34.59 -19.84 -0.07
CA PRO A 573 -34.17 -18.81 -1.02
C PRO A 573 -33.02 -17.93 -0.51
N TRP A 574 -32.16 -17.47 -1.45
CA TRP A 574 -31.05 -16.57 -1.17
C TRP A 574 -31.42 -15.16 -1.64
N VAL A 575 -31.49 -14.23 -0.70
CA VAL A 575 -31.74 -12.81 -0.95
C VAL A 575 -30.50 -12.04 -0.51
N TYR A 576 -29.75 -11.53 -1.47
CA TYR A 576 -28.52 -10.79 -1.24
C TYR A 576 -28.86 -9.34 -0.87
N LEU A 577 -28.40 -8.91 0.31
CA LEU A 577 -28.72 -7.62 0.90
C LEU A 577 -27.42 -6.92 1.34
N GLY A 578 -27.42 -5.59 1.28
CA GLY A 578 -26.39 -4.74 1.84
C GLY A 578 -26.65 -4.36 3.29
N PRO A 579 -25.83 -3.46 3.85
CA PRO A 579 -25.88 -3.09 5.27
C PRO A 579 -27.20 -2.44 5.72
N ASP A 580 -27.93 -1.81 4.82
CA ASP A 580 -29.26 -1.23 5.12
C ASP A 580 -30.43 -2.24 5.04
N GLY A 581 -30.13 -3.50 4.67
CA GLY A 581 -31.12 -4.56 4.47
C GLY A 581 -31.83 -4.51 3.12
N THR A 582 -31.31 -3.75 2.15
CA THR A 582 -31.83 -3.73 0.79
C THR A 582 -30.85 -4.34 -0.21
N ASN A 583 -31.31 -4.70 -1.40
CA ASN A 583 -30.47 -5.22 -2.48
C ASN A 583 -29.79 -4.11 -3.32
N SER A 584 -29.98 -2.84 -2.96
CA SER A 584 -29.41 -1.69 -3.66
C SER A 584 -28.12 -1.16 -3.00
N THR A 585 -27.78 -1.66 -1.81
CA THR A 585 -26.57 -1.27 -1.09
C THR A 585 -25.58 -2.43 -0.97
N TYR A 586 -24.34 -2.11 -0.63
CA TYR A 586 -23.22 -3.06 -0.58
C TYR A 586 -22.34 -2.77 0.63
N TYR A 587 -21.76 -3.82 1.19
CA TYR A 587 -20.65 -3.73 2.14
C TYR A 587 -19.40 -3.35 1.34
N THR A 588 -18.77 -2.23 1.70
CA THR A 588 -17.65 -1.65 0.95
C THR A 588 -16.43 -1.35 1.80
N ASN A 589 -16.59 -1.34 3.13
CA ASN A 589 -15.50 -1.01 4.04
C ASN A 589 -14.62 -2.25 4.25
N SER A 590 -13.31 -2.11 4.00
CA SER A 590 -12.32 -3.17 4.24
C SER A 590 -12.12 -3.48 5.73
N SER A 591 -12.38 -2.51 6.61
CA SER A 591 -12.38 -2.73 8.06
C SER A 591 -13.62 -3.53 8.49
N TYR A 592 -14.14 -3.30 9.66
CA TYR A 592 -15.34 -3.97 10.13
C TYR A 592 -16.59 -3.23 9.67
N GLU A 593 -17.46 -3.91 8.92
CA GLU A 593 -18.78 -3.40 8.55
C GLU A 593 -19.87 -4.33 9.11
N PHE A 594 -20.81 -3.77 9.88
CA PHE A 594 -21.80 -4.58 10.60
C PHE A 594 -22.86 -5.15 9.66
N ILE A 595 -23.08 -6.47 9.78
CA ILE A 595 -24.12 -7.17 9.03
C ILE A 595 -25.49 -6.79 9.59
N ASN A 596 -26.46 -6.56 8.70
CA ASN A 596 -27.81 -6.15 9.09
C ASN A 596 -28.50 -7.18 9.96
N TYR A 597 -28.61 -6.89 11.25
CA TYR A 597 -29.19 -7.79 12.24
C TYR A 597 -30.61 -8.22 11.88
N ASN A 598 -31.49 -7.26 11.51
CA ASN A 598 -32.90 -7.55 11.28
C ASN A 598 -33.14 -8.47 10.08
N SER A 599 -32.27 -8.43 9.09
CA SER A 599 -32.41 -9.22 7.86
C SER A 599 -31.82 -10.62 7.98
N HIS A 600 -30.89 -10.82 8.94
CA HIS A 600 -30.05 -12.02 8.98
C HIS A 600 -30.09 -12.77 10.32
N LEU A 601 -30.92 -12.32 11.29
CA LEU A 601 -31.04 -12.96 12.60
C LEU A 601 -31.63 -14.37 12.50
N ASN A 602 -31.08 -15.30 13.28
CA ASN A 602 -31.59 -16.66 13.45
C ASN A 602 -31.71 -17.44 12.14
N GLN A 603 -30.71 -17.25 11.25
CA GLN A 603 -30.60 -17.96 9.97
C GLN A 603 -29.34 -18.82 9.99
N ARG A 604 -29.50 -20.14 9.91
CA ARG A 604 -28.39 -21.09 10.04
C ARG A 604 -27.35 -21.03 8.91
N TYR A 605 -27.83 -20.85 7.68
CA TYR A 605 -26.99 -20.91 6.50
C TYR A 605 -26.74 -19.52 5.95
N PHE A 606 -25.53 -19.26 5.46
CA PHE A 606 -25.25 -18.02 4.73
C PHE A 606 -24.52 -18.24 3.42
N ARG A 607 -24.61 -17.25 2.57
CA ARG A 607 -23.80 -17.01 1.38
C ARG A 607 -23.38 -15.55 1.33
N TYR A 608 -22.26 -15.29 0.69
CA TYR A 608 -21.90 -13.94 0.26
C TYR A 608 -21.88 -13.88 -1.27
N LYS A 609 -22.02 -12.68 -1.79
CA LYS A 609 -21.79 -12.37 -3.20
C LYS A 609 -20.78 -11.24 -3.28
N LEU A 610 -19.66 -11.50 -3.98
CA LEU A 610 -18.61 -10.57 -4.29
C LEU A 610 -18.94 -9.87 -5.61
N TYR A 611 -18.68 -8.57 -5.66
CA TYR A 611 -18.73 -7.74 -6.85
C TYR A 611 -17.42 -7.01 -6.99
N LEU A 612 -16.72 -7.24 -8.08
CA LEU A 612 -15.51 -6.54 -8.47
C LEU A 612 -15.83 -5.62 -9.64
N ASN A 613 -15.34 -4.38 -9.60
CA ASN A 613 -15.47 -3.46 -10.74
C ASN A 613 -14.17 -2.68 -10.91
N SER A 614 -13.84 -2.39 -12.16
CA SER A 614 -12.80 -1.45 -12.57
C SER A 614 -13.34 -0.50 -13.63
N GLN A 615 -12.98 0.77 -13.56
CA GLN A 615 -13.12 1.74 -14.65
C GLN A 615 -11.76 2.01 -15.32
N SER A 616 -10.71 1.37 -14.82
CA SER A 616 -9.36 1.44 -15.35
C SER A 616 -9.09 0.24 -16.25
N GLU A 617 -8.50 0.46 -17.39
CA GLU A 617 -8.06 -0.62 -18.29
C GLU A 617 -6.88 -1.43 -17.70
N TRP A 618 -6.16 -0.85 -16.72
CA TRP A 618 -4.88 -1.36 -16.20
C TRP A 618 -4.89 -1.73 -14.72
N GLN A 619 -5.82 -1.18 -13.95
CA GLN A 619 -5.91 -1.41 -12.51
C GLN A 619 -7.07 -2.31 -12.18
N VAL A 620 -6.83 -3.33 -11.37
CA VAL A 620 -7.86 -4.27 -10.93
C VAL A 620 -7.90 -4.36 -9.41
N PRO A 621 -9.08 -4.54 -8.84
CA PRO A 621 -9.21 -4.83 -7.43
C PRO A 621 -8.73 -6.26 -7.18
N VAL A 622 -7.99 -6.46 -6.09
CA VAL A 622 -7.50 -7.78 -5.66
C VAL A 622 -8.05 -8.06 -4.27
N LEU A 623 -8.84 -9.10 -4.13
CA LEU A 623 -9.35 -9.58 -2.86
C LEU A 623 -8.50 -10.75 -2.38
N GLU A 624 -7.93 -10.64 -1.16
CA GLU A 624 -7.07 -11.66 -0.55
C GLU A 624 -7.83 -12.47 0.50
N GLU A 625 -8.54 -11.79 1.41
CA GLU A 625 -9.30 -12.43 2.47
C GLU A 625 -10.66 -11.78 2.66
N LEU A 626 -11.67 -12.60 2.90
CA LEU A 626 -12.97 -12.20 3.42
C LEU A 626 -13.17 -12.86 4.77
N THR A 627 -13.42 -12.07 5.81
CA THR A 627 -13.76 -12.57 7.14
C THR A 627 -15.21 -12.19 7.50
N ILE A 628 -15.98 -13.17 8.00
CA ILE A 628 -17.32 -12.97 8.51
C ILE A 628 -17.35 -13.47 9.96
N SER A 629 -17.71 -12.58 10.88
CA SER A 629 -17.89 -12.92 12.28
C SER A 629 -19.35 -13.21 12.59
N TYR A 630 -19.59 -14.29 13.33
CA TYR A 630 -20.92 -14.66 13.80
C TYR A 630 -20.87 -15.25 15.21
N SER A 631 -21.98 -15.23 15.92
CA SER A 631 -22.12 -15.78 17.26
C SER A 631 -23.31 -16.75 17.33
N ILE A 632 -23.13 -17.86 18.03
CA ILE A 632 -24.17 -18.82 18.32
C ILE A 632 -24.57 -18.61 19.79
N TYR A 633 -25.87 -18.51 20.08
CA TYR A 633 -26.38 -18.27 21.45
C TYR A 633 -27.45 -19.27 21.89
#